data_4e179794cfca867c9c1b310b83916b37
#
_entry.id   4e179794cfca867c9c1b310b83916b37
#
_cell.length_a   1.000
_cell.length_b   1.000
_cell.length_c   1.000
_cell.angle_alpha   90.00
_cell.angle_beta   90.00
_cell.angle_gamma   90.00
#
_symmetry.space_group_name_H-M   'P 1'
#
loop_
_entity.id
_entity.type
_entity.pdbx_description
1 polymer ?
#
loop_
_entity_poly.entity_id
_entity_poly.type
_entity_poly.pdbx_seq_one_letter_code
_entity_poly.pdbx_strand_id
1 'polypeptide(L)'
;MVQALLDIKGGLWLTQARVARYQAKLLENPEVTLQTCPSLNPATLLPETEKQEHDCLEIIDAQYSSHPDLKDQPLPNADFEWYTDGSSAVVDGQRRAGYAVVTLHDTVEAESLPAGTSVQLAELVSLTRALELAKDKRVNIFTDSKYAFGVLHAHSGLWKQRGMLTAQVSPVKHGSQILRLLEAVQLPSAVAVVHCRAHQKEDQDVTKSNARADREAKRAATLKSPTEENAQMHALIPSVGELAAPQYSHDDRNLADRLGLREKE
;
A
#
# COMPACT_ATOMS: atom_id res chain seq x y z
N MET A 1 -8.35 -15.41 22.79
CA MET A 1 -6.88 -15.58 22.81
C MET A 1 -6.32 -15.69 24.23
N VAL A 2 -6.67 -14.77 25.16
CA VAL A 2 -6.21 -14.83 26.58
C VAL A 2 -6.61 -16.13 27.27
N GLN A 3 -7.83 -16.59 27.08
CA GLN A 3 -8.31 -17.86 27.65
C GLN A 3 -7.49 -19.07 27.15
N ALA A 4 -7.07 -19.09 25.87
CA ALA A 4 -6.22 -20.14 25.34
C ALA A 4 -4.81 -20.15 25.96
N LEU A 5 -4.34 -19.02 26.49
CA LEU A 5 -3.08 -18.93 27.24
C LEU A 5 -3.20 -19.47 28.66
N LEU A 6 -4.40 -19.46 29.23
CA LEU A 6 -4.69 -19.95 30.57
C LEU A 6 -5.15 -21.40 30.61
N ASP A 7 -5.56 -21.93 29.45
CA ASP A 7 -6.03 -23.30 29.30
C ASP A 7 -4.87 -24.27 29.02
N ILE A 8 -5.04 -25.54 29.42
CA ILE A 8 -4.07 -26.63 29.20
C ILE A 8 -3.65 -26.75 27.72
N LYS A 9 -4.52 -26.36 26.79
CA LYS A 9 -4.27 -26.35 25.34
C LYS A 9 -3.31 -25.25 24.87
N GLY A 10 -3.07 -24.22 25.69
CA GLY A 10 -2.12 -23.14 25.35
C GLY A 10 -0.68 -23.64 25.17
N GLY A 11 -0.32 -24.73 25.83
CA GLY A 11 1.00 -25.36 25.70
C GLY A 11 1.31 -26.00 24.34
N LEU A 12 0.32 -26.15 23.46
CA LEU A 12 0.52 -26.68 22.08
C LEU A 12 1.16 -25.63 21.14
N TRP A 13 1.02 -24.34 21.46
CA TRP A 13 1.44 -23.25 20.56
C TRP A 13 2.58 -22.39 21.16
N LEU A 14 2.80 -22.49 22.45
CA LEU A 14 3.80 -21.71 23.18
C LEU A 14 4.64 -22.63 24.07
N THR A 15 5.90 -22.23 24.27
CA THR A 15 6.75 -22.95 25.24
C THR A 15 6.20 -22.79 26.66
N GLN A 16 6.34 -23.80 27.51
CA GLN A 16 5.92 -23.80 28.92
C GLN A 16 6.41 -22.58 29.69
N ALA A 17 7.64 -22.14 29.43
CA ALA A 17 8.20 -20.94 30.05
C ALA A 17 7.47 -19.66 29.66
N ARG A 18 6.98 -19.56 28.39
CA ARG A 18 6.17 -18.42 27.93
C ARG A 18 4.77 -18.43 28.53
N VAL A 19 4.14 -19.59 28.59
CA VAL A 19 2.82 -19.75 29.22
C VAL A 19 2.89 -19.36 30.69
N ALA A 20 3.88 -19.85 31.44
CA ALA A 20 4.08 -19.50 32.86
C ALA A 20 4.31 -18.00 33.05
N ARG A 21 5.09 -17.35 32.16
CA ARG A 21 5.33 -15.89 32.24
C ARG A 21 4.05 -15.09 31.99
N TYR A 22 3.20 -15.50 31.04
CA TYR A 22 1.94 -14.83 30.79
C TYR A 22 0.94 -15.06 31.91
N GLN A 23 0.86 -16.27 32.43
CA GLN A 23 0.02 -16.58 33.60
C GLN A 23 0.44 -15.77 34.82
N ALA A 24 1.73 -15.68 35.12
CA ALA A 24 2.23 -14.87 36.21
C ALA A 24 1.82 -13.41 36.06
N LYS A 25 2.04 -12.79 34.87
CA LYS A 25 1.65 -11.40 34.63
C LYS A 25 0.15 -11.13 34.67
N LEU A 26 -0.67 -12.07 34.20
CA LEU A 26 -2.13 -11.92 34.18
C LEU A 26 -2.76 -12.13 35.58
N LEU A 27 -2.09 -12.91 36.43
CA LEU A 27 -2.59 -13.27 37.78
C LEU A 27 -1.76 -12.57 38.89
N GLU A 28 -0.86 -11.65 38.56
CA GLU A 28 -0.01 -10.94 39.50
C GLU A 28 -0.82 -10.08 40.51
N ASN A 29 -1.94 -9.54 40.04
CA ASN A 29 -2.84 -8.78 40.93
C ASN A 29 -3.97 -9.68 41.46
N PRO A 30 -4.02 -9.94 42.78
CA PRO A 30 -5.01 -10.81 43.39
C PRO A 30 -6.46 -10.26 43.30
N GLU A 31 -6.63 -8.98 43.06
CA GLU A 31 -7.95 -8.34 42.89
C GLU A 31 -8.51 -8.49 41.46
N VAL A 32 -7.71 -9.01 40.52
CA VAL A 32 -8.15 -9.20 39.13
C VAL A 32 -8.64 -10.62 38.92
N THR A 33 -9.90 -10.76 38.56
CA THR A 33 -10.51 -12.04 38.17
C THR A 33 -10.69 -12.10 36.65
N LEU A 34 -10.14 -13.14 36.02
CA LEU A 34 -10.30 -13.35 34.58
C LEU A 34 -11.58 -14.13 34.30
N GLN A 35 -12.49 -13.51 33.55
CA GLN A 35 -13.75 -14.14 33.17
C GLN A 35 -13.88 -14.20 31.64
N THR A 36 -14.56 -15.23 31.15
CA THR A 36 -14.92 -15.34 29.74
C THR A 36 -16.13 -14.46 29.45
N CYS A 37 -15.98 -13.48 28.57
CA CYS A 37 -17.11 -12.69 28.09
C CYS A 37 -17.47 -13.14 26.67
N PRO A 38 -18.62 -13.83 26.46
CA PRO A 38 -19.03 -14.34 25.15
C PRO A 38 -19.50 -13.23 24.21
N SER A 39 -19.84 -12.07 24.72
CA SER A 39 -20.36 -10.92 23.96
C SER A 39 -19.67 -9.62 24.37
N LEU A 40 -18.31 -9.60 24.28
CA LEU A 40 -17.56 -8.39 24.58
C LEU A 40 -17.88 -7.32 23.52
N ASN A 41 -18.60 -6.30 23.95
CA ASN A 41 -18.67 -5.07 23.17
C ASN A 41 -17.37 -4.28 23.42
N PRO A 42 -16.52 -4.08 22.40
CA PRO A 42 -15.28 -3.30 22.57
C PRO A 42 -15.51 -1.89 23.13
N ALA A 43 -16.70 -1.33 22.94
CA ALA A 43 -17.09 -0.03 23.45
C ALA A 43 -17.11 0.06 24.98
N THR A 44 -17.27 -1.07 25.68
CA THR A 44 -17.23 -1.09 27.17
C THR A 44 -15.82 -0.83 27.72
N LEU A 45 -14.80 -0.87 26.88
CA LEU A 45 -13.40 -0.58 27.27
C LEU A 45 -13.00 0.87 27.04
N LEU A 46 -13.89 1.68 26.46
CA LEU A 46 -13.64 3.09 26.21
C LEU A 46 -14.09 3.92 27.43
N PRO A 47 -13.34 4.96 27.82
CA PRO A 47 -13.76 5.81 28.91
C PRO A 47 -15.08 6.50 28.54
N GLU A 48 -16.08 6.34 29.40
CA GLU A 48 -17.32 7.09 29.30
C GLU A 48 -17.03 8.57 29.54
N THR A 49 -17.03 9.35 28.49
CA THR A 49 -17.14 10.79 28.60
C THR A 49 -18.62 11.13 28.75
N GLU A 50 -18.99 11.69 29.87
CA GLU A 50 -20.38 11.87 30.36
C GLU A 50 -21.35 12.60 29.41
N LYS A 51 -21.03 12.89 28.14
CA LYS A 51 -21.86 13.74 27.27
C LYS A 51 -21.89 13.43 25.78
N GLN A 52 -21.26 12.37 25.28
CA GLN A 52 -21.38 12.05 23.85
C GLN A 52 -21.75 10.58 23.68
N GLU A 53 -22.84 10.33 22.96
CA GLU A 53 -23.13 9.01 22.42
C GLU A 53 -21.91 8.58 21.59
N HIS A 54 -21.29 7.50 22.02
CA HIS A 54 -20.08 6.98 21.41
C HIS A 54 -20.46 6.01 20.29
N ASP A 55 -20.18 6.36 19.05
CA ASP A 55 -20.26 5.44 17.92
C ASP A 55 -18.88 4.81 17.66
N CYS A 56 -18.73 3.54 18.02
CA CYS A 56 -17.49 2.78 17.83
C CYS A 56 -17.12 2.63 16.35
N LEU A 57 -18.11 2.55 15.46
CA LEU A 57 -17.88 2.39 14.03
C LEU A 57 -17.31 3.69 13.45
N GLU A 58 -17.87 4.83 13.83
CA GLU A 58 -17.39 6.13 13.41
C GLU A 58 -15.93 6.37 13.85
N ILE A 59 -15.58 6.00 15.09
CA ILE A 59 -14.22 6.14 15.59
C ILE A 59 -13.24 5.17 14.88
N ILE A 60 -13.65 3.93 14.65
CA ILE A 60 -12.84 2.96 13.94
C ILE A 60 -12.62 3.43 12.50
N ASP A 61 -13.67 3.89 11.83
CA ASP A 61 -13.57 4.39 10.47
C ASP A 61 -12.70 5.65 10.39
N ALA A 62 -12.88 6.61 11.29
CA ALA A 62 -12.05 7.81 11.36
C ALA A 62 -10.57 7.51 11.64
N GLN A 63 -10.29 6.51 12.48
CA GLN A 63 -8.95 6.16 12.90
C GLN A 63 -8.19 5.31 11.86
N TYR A 64 -8.88 4.44 11.14
CA TYR A 64 -8.28 3.49 10.21
C TYR A 64 -8.57 3.78 8.74
N SER A 65 -9.46 4.73 8.45
CA SER A 65 -9.73 5.18 7.09
C SER A 65 -8.48 5.80 6.46
N SER A 66 -8.27 5.52 5.19
CA SER A 66 -7.23 6.17 4.38
C SER A 66 -7.56 7.63 4.08
N HIS A 67 -8.85 7.96 4.02
CA HIS A 67 -9.39 9.31 3.84
C HIS A 67 -10.83 9.35 4.38
N PRO A 68 -11.22 10.39 5.17
CA PRO A 68 -12.55 10.42 5.82
C PRO A 68 -13.72 10.45 4.82
N ASP A 69 -13.52 11.05 3.65
CA ASP A 69 -14.57 11.18 2.62
C ASP A 69 -14.45 10.17 1.49
N LEU A 70 -13.56 9.18 1.60
CA LEU A 70 -13.43 8.12 0.60
C LEU A 70 -14.70 7.26 0.57
N LYS A 71 -15.32 7.15 -0.60
CA LYS A 71 -16.51 6.34 -0.82
C LYS A 71 -16.16 5.08 -1.62
N ASP A 72 -16.89 4.00 -1.33
CA ASP A 72 -16.89 2.74 -2.09
C ASP A 72 -18.03 2.65 -3.11
N GLN A 73 -18.92 3.65 -3.09
CA GLN A 73 -20.02 3.83 -4.03
C GLN A 73 -19.81 5.10 -4.86
N PRO A 74 -20.22 5.13 -6.14
CA PRO A 74 -20.03 6.28 -7.01
C PRO A 74 -20.63 7.56 -6.44
N LEU A 75 -19.92 8.65 -6.54
CA LEU A 75 -20.41 9.99 -6.22
C LEU A 75 -21.46 10.40 -7.27
N PRO A 76 -22.60 10.98 -6.88
CA PRO A 76 -23.67 11.35 -7.80
C PRO A 76 -23.29 12.52 -8.72
N ASN A 77 -22.34 13.32 -8.45
CA ASN A 77 -21.95 14.49 -9.25
C ASN A 77 -20.43 14.55 -9.37
N ALA A 78 -19.82 13.46 -9.85
CA ALA A 78 -18.41 13.43 -10.16
C ALA A 78 -18.13 14.21 -11.46
N ASP A 79 -17.04 14.98 -11.49
CA ASP A 79 -16.58 15.66 -12.70
C ASP A 79 -16.01 14.68 -13.71
N PHE A 80 -15.45 13.56 -13.20
CA PHE A 80 -14.79 12.54 -14.01
C PHE A 80 -15.12 11.13 -13.53
N GLU A 81 -15.22 10.23 -14.52
CA GLU A 81 -15.28 8.79 -14.31
C GLU A 81 -14.10 8.14 -15.01
N TRP A 82 -13.18 7.57 -14.21
CA TRP A 82 -11.96 6.96 -14.69
C TRP A 82 -11.90 5.48 -14.34
N TYR A 83 -11.28 4.73 -15.22
CA TYR A 83 -11.08 3.28 -15.08
C TYR A 83 -9.59 3.00 -15.09
N THR A 84 -9.12 2.21 -14.14
CA THR A 84 -7.70 1.96 -13.93
C THR A 84 -7.40 0.48 -14.01
N ASP A 85 -6.29 0.15 -14.66
CA ASP A 85 -5.77 -1.22 -14.71
C ASP A 85 -4.24 -1.23 -14.71
N GLY A 86 -3.67 -2.31 -14.17
CA GLY A 86 -2.24 -2.58 -14.15
C GLY A 86 -1.94 -3.95 -14.72
N SER A 87 -1.09 -4.01 -15.72
CA SER A 87 -0.74 -5.26 -16.41
C SER A 87 0.74 -5.61 -16.26
N SER A 88 1.05 -6.90 -16.17
CA SER A 88 2.43 -7.39 -16.24
C SER A 88 2.47 -8.73 -16.96
N ALA A 89 3.36 -8.85 -17.94
CA ALA A 89 3.58 -10.05 -18.73
C ALA A 89 5.08 -10.33 -18.85
N VAL A 90 5.43 -11.58 -19.16
CA VAL A 90 6.81 -11.95 -19.52
C VAL A 90 6.93 -11.89 -21.04
N VAL A 91 7.78 -11.00 -21.53
CA VAL A 91 8.07 -10.81 -22.96
C VAL A 91 9.57 -11.00 -23.14
N ASP A 92 9.98 -11.89 -24.03
CA ASP A 92 11.39 -12.21 -24.31
C ASP A 92 12.20 -12.55 -23.04
N GLY A 93 11.58 -13.29 -22.10
CA GLY A 93 12.20 -13.70 -20.85
C GLY A 93 12.28 -12.60 -19.77
N GLN A 94 11.88 -11.38 -20.09
CA GLN A 94 11.84 -10.27 -19.14
C GLN A 94 10.40 -9.96 -18.72
N ARG A 95 10.20 -9.67 -17.42
CA ARG A 95 8.93 -9.20 -16.92
C ARG A 95 8.77 -7.73 -17.26
N ARG A 96 7.78 -7.42 -18.10
CA ARG A 96 7.38 -6.07 -18.45
C ARG A 96 6.04 -5.76 -17.83
N ALA A 97 5.83 -4.52 -17.46
CA ALA A 97 4.59 -4.06 -16.85
C ALA A 97 4.22 -2.68 -17.39
N GLY A 98 2.94 -2.38 -17.33
CA GLY A 98 2.39 -1.09 -17.69
C GLY A 98 1.10 -0.84 -16.91
N TYR A 99 0.64 0.39 -16.95
CA TYR A 99 -0.63 0.78 -16.36
C TYR A 99 -1.40 1.70 -17.32
N ALA A 100 -2.68 1.82 -17.07
CA ALA A 100 -3.52 2.75 -17.79
C ALA A 100 -4.59 3.38 -16.89
N VAL A 101 -4.91 4.63 -17.19
CA VAL A 101 -6.06 5.39 -16.69
C VAL A 101 -6.85 5.83 -17.91
N VAL A 102 -8.10 5.42 -18.00
CA VAL A 102 -8.95 5.70 -19.16
C VAL A 102 -10.31 6.24 -18.75
N THR A 103 -10.98 6.93 -19.69
CA THR A 103 -12.42 7.21 -19.65
C THR A 103 -13.16 6.23 -20.55
N LEU A 104 -14.47 6.38 -20.70
CA LEU A 104 -15.26 5.62 -21.67
C LEU A 104 -14.73 5.79 -23.12
N HIS A 105 -14.24 6.99 -23.46
CA HIS A 105 -13.88 7.33 -24.85
C HIS A 105 -12.37 7.51 -25.05
N ASP A 106 -11.63 7.98 -24.04
CA ASP A 106 -10.24 8.42 -24.17
C ASP A 106 -9.31 7.72 -23.20
N THR A 107 -8.03 7.70 -23.54
CA THR A 107 -6.95 7.31 -22.64
C THR A 107 -6.40 8.57 -21.99
N VAL A 108 -6.54 8.67 -20.66
CA VAL A 108 -6.03 9.81 -19.89
C VAL A 108 -4.52 9.69 -19.73
N GLU A 109 -4.05 8.49 -19.35
CA GLU A 109 -2.63 8.18 -19.20
C GLU A 109 -2.41 6.68 -19.39
N ALA A 110 -1.34 6.30 -20.08
CA ALA A 110 -0.91 4.90 -20.18
C ALA A 110 0.60 4.87 -20.38
N GLU A 111 1.33 4.25 -19.45
CA GLU A 111 2.79 4.22 -19.46
C GLU A 111 3.36 2.86 -19.08
N SER A 112 4.56 2.59 -19.60
CA SER A 112 5.34 1.42 -19.20
C SER A 112 5.97 1.62 -17.83
N LEU A 113 6.09 0.54 -17.07
CA LEU A 113 6.73 0.52 -15.76
C LEU A 113 8.11 -0.16 -15.84
N PRO A 114 8.99 0.08 -14.87
CA PRO A 114 10.30 -0.54 -14.83
C PRO A 114 10.23 -2.07 -14.94
N ALA A 115 11.21 -2.66 -15.60
CA ALA A 115 11.31 -4.10 -15.75
C ALA A 115 11.31 -4.81 -14.39
N GLY A 116 10.65 -5.97 -14.32
CA GLY A 116 10.48 -6.71 -13.06
C GLY A 116 9.28 -6.30 -12.21
N THR A 117 8.57 -5.23 -12.56
CA THR A 117 7.36 -4.78 -11.85
C THR A 117 6.29 -5.87 -11.84
N SER A 118 5.76 -6.18 -10.65
CA SER A 118 4.68 -7.17 -10.49
C SER A 118 3.31 -6.57 -10.87
N VAL A 119 2.34 -7.44 -11.20
CA VAL A 119 0.96 -7.02 -11.46
C VAL A 119 0.40 -6.21 -10.28
N GLN A 120 0.57 -6.69 -9.04
CA GLN A 120 0.10 -5.98 -7.85
C GLN A 120 0.68 -4.57 -7.72
N LEU A 121 1.96 -4.39 -8.07
CA LEU A 121 2.58 -3.07 -8.05
C LEU A 121 2.04 -2.19 -9.19
N ALA A 122 1.84 -2.75 -10.37
CA ALA A 122 1.26 -2.02 -11.51
C ALA A 122 -0.16 -1.52 -11.21
N GLU A 123 -0.99 -2.34 -10.55
CA GLU A 123 -2.33 -1.98 -10.08
C GLU A 123 -2.31 -0.83 -9.04
N LEU A 124 -1.40 -0.90 -8.07
CA LEU A 124 -1.23 0.20 -7.10
C LEU A 124 -0.78 1.49 -7.79
N VAL A 125 0.12 1.39 -8.76
CA VAL A 125 0.59 2.56 -9.52
C VAL A 125 -0.54 3.16 -10.33
N SER A 126 -1.32 2.34 -11.04
CA SER A 126 -2.46 2.79 -11.83
C SER A 126 -3.45 3.60 -10.98
N LEU A 127 -3.85 3.05 -9.82
CA LEU A 127 -4.75 3.74 -8.89
C LEU A 127 -4.13 5.03 -8.33
N THR A 128 -2.86 4.99 -7.96
CA THR A 128 -2.14 6.17 -7.44
C THR A 128 -2.11 7.28 -8.49
N ARG A 129 -1.79 6.95 -9.73
CA ARG A 129 -1.74 7.94 -10.83
C ARG A 129 -3.10 8.56 -11.11
N ALA A 130 -4.16 7.76 -11.10
CA ALA A 130 -5.51 8.30 -11.25
C ALA A 130 -5.86 9.31 -10.15
N LEU A 131 -5.49 9.02 -8.90
CA LEU A 131 -5.70 9.96 -7.78
C LEU A 131 -4.86 11.23 -7.91
N GLU A 132 -3.59 11.12 -8.33
CA GLU A 132 -2.72 12.27 -8.57
C GLU A 132 -3.25 13.19 -9.69
N LEU A 133 -3.74 12.62 -10.78
CA LEU A 133 -4.35 13.34 -11.91
C LEU A 133 -5.69 14.00 -11.53
N ALA A 134 -6.34 13.47 -10.50
CA ALA A 134 -7.62 13.96 -9.98
C ALA A 134 -7.48 15.07 -8.93
N LYS A 135 -6.30 15.64 -8.76
CA LYS A 135 -6.07 16.72 -7.80
C LYS A 135 -7.10 17.84 -7.95
N ASP A 136 -7.70 18.25 -6.82
CA ASP A 136 -8.73 19.28 -6.71
C ASP A 136 -10.03 19.03 -7.50
N LYS A 137 -10.26 17.76 -7.95
CA LYS A 137 -11.44 17.37 -8.73
C LYS A 137 -12.31 16.40 -7.94
N ARG A 138 -13.57 16.27 -8.38
CA ARG A 138 -14.50 15.25 -7.90
C ARG A 138 -14.46 14.06 -8.86
N VAL A 139 -14.05 12.88 -8.38
CA VAL A 139 -13.76 11.75 -9.28
C VAL A 139 -14.36 10.43 -8.79
N ASN A 140 -14.92 9.66 -9.72
CA ASN A 140 -15.19 8.25 -9.54
C ASN A 140 -14.08 7.45 -10.24
N ILE A 141 -13.37 6.62 -9.51
CA ILE A 141 -12.33 5.74 -10.03
C ILE A 141 -12.79 4.31 -9.89
N PHE A 142 -12.82 3.60 -10.99
CA PHE A 142 -13.20 2.19 -11.07
C PHE A 142 -11.94 1.33 -11.25
N THR A 143 -11.82 0.28 -10.47
CA THR A 143 -10.72 -0.69 -10.57
C THR A 143 -11.27 -2.10 -10.42
N ASP A 144 -10.76 -3.06 -11.17
CA ASP A 144 -11.07 -4.48 -10.98
C ASP A 144 -10.06 -5.18 -10.07
N SER A 145 -9.02 -4.48 -9.65
CA SER A 145 -8.05 -4.97 -8.69
C SER A 145 -8.60 -5.02 -7.28
N LYS A 146 -8.98 -6.21 -6.81
CA LYS A 146 -9.33 -6.43 -5.40
C LYS A 146 -8.18 -6.07 -4.46
N TYR A 147 -6.94 -6.22 -4.93
CA TYR A 147 -5.77 -5.90 -4.13
C TYR A 147 -5.65 -4.39 -3.93
N ALA A 148 -5.65 -3.59 -4.98
CA ALA A 148 -5.55 -2.13 -4.89
C ALA A 148 -6.72 -1.53 -4.10
N PHE A 149 -7.95 -2.00 -4.37
CA PHE A 149 -9.15 -1.62 -3.63
C PHE A 149 -9.04 -1.94 -2.14
N GLY A 150 -8.69 -3.19 -1.78
CA GLY A 150 -8.55 -3.62 -0.39
C GLY A 150 -7.41 -2.92 0.35
N VAL A 151 -6.30 -2.64 -0.33
CA VAL A 151 -5.20 -1.84 0.24
C VAL A 151 -5.73 -0.46 0.62
N LEU A 152 -6.43 0.23 -0.28
CA LEU A 152 -6.88 1.59 -0.06
C LEU A 152 -7.98 1.68 1.01
N HIS A 153 -9.01 0.85 0.93
CA HIS A 153 -10.19 0.93 1.80
C HIS A 153 -10.01 0.28 3.16
N ALA A 154 -9.20 -0.80 3.27
CA ALA A 154 -9.17 -1.61 4.48
C ALA A 154 -7.80 -1.69 5.17
N HIS A 155 -6.69 -1.64 4.43
CA HIS A 155 -5.41 -2.03 5.00
C HIS A 155 -4.42 -0.90 5.21
N SER A 156 -4.42 0.10 4.34
CA SER A 156 -3.36 1.12 4.31
C SER A 156 -3.32 1.98 5.58
N GLY A 157 -4.47 2.38 6.12
CA GLY A 157 -4.54 3.14 7.37
C GLY A 157 -3.92 2.36 8.54
N LEU A 158 -4.28 1.08 8.67
CA LEU A 158 -3.74 0.21 9.70
C LEU A 158 -2.23 -0.03 9.54
N TRP A 159 -1.75 -0.25 8.30
CA TRP A 159 -0.32 -0.44 8.04
C TRP A 159 0.47 0.84 8.31
N LYS A 160 -0.06 2.01 7.96
CA LYS A 160 0.57 3.30 8.28
C LYS A 160 0.76 3.48 9.77
N GLN A 161 -0.25 3.20 10.59
CA GLN A 161 -0.16 3.29 12.05
C GLN A 161 0.86 2.30 12.64
N ARG A 162 1.01 1.12 12.03
CA ARG A 162 1.99 0.10 12.45
C ARG A 162 3.39 0.33 11.89
N GLY A 163 3.68 1.47 11.26
CA GLY A 163 4.97 1.74 10.64
C GLY A 163 5.25 0.86 9.41
N MET A 164 4.21 0.55 8.61
CA MET A 164 4.27 -0.31 7.42
C MET A 164 4.74 -1.75 7.72
N LEU A 165 4.30 -2.27 8.86
CA LEU A 165 4.57 -3.64 9.28
C LEU A 165 3.33 -4.53 9.21
N THR A 166 3.53 -5.78 8.81
CA THR A 166 2.51 -6.84 8.88
C THR A 166 2.24 -7.27 10.33
N ALA A 167 1.21 -8.09 10.55
CA ALA A 167 0.95 -8.69 11.86
C ALA A 167 2.13 -9.54 12.39
N GLN A 168 3.00 -10.01 11.50
CA GLN A 168 4.20 -10.80 11.82
C GLN A 168 5.47 -9.94 11.98
N VAL A 169 5.29 -8.59 12.07
CA VAL A 169 6.40 -7.62 12.20
C VAL A 169 7.37 -7.64 11.00
N SER A 170 6.93 -8.12 9.86
CA SER A 170 7.68 -8.04 8.61
C SER A 170 7.25 -6.82 7.78
N PRO A 171 8.15 -6.19 7.00
CA PRO A 171 7.79 -5.06 6.14
C PRO A 171 6.67 -5.41 5.17
N VAL A 172 5.72 -4.49 5.00
CA VAL A 172 4.65 -4.63 4.01
C VAL A 172 5.25 -4.54 2.61
N LYS A 173 4.90 -5.52 1.77
CA LYS A 173 5.31 -5.53 0.37
C LYS A 173 4.77 -4.27 -0.33
N HIS A 174 5.61 -3.62 -1.13
CA HIS A 174 5.28 -2.36 -1.83
C HIS A 174 4.96 -1.17 -0.89
N GLY A 175 5.52 -1.14 0.32
CA GLY A 175 5.24 -0.14 1.34
C GLY A 175 5.41 1.31 0.86
N SER A 176 6.47 1.62 0.11
CA SER A 176 6.69 2.95 -0.46
C SER A 176 5.57 3.38 -1.42
N GLN A 177 5.09 2.45 -2.27
CA GLN A 177 3.99 2.74 -3.19
C GLN A 177 2.66 2.92 -2.44
N ILE A 178 2.45 2.15 -1.37
CA ILE A 178 1.26 2.28 -0.52
C ILE A 178 1.26 3.64 0.21
N LEU A 179 2.40 4.11 0.70
CA LEU A 179 2.52 5.45 1.28
C LEU A 179 2.19 6.54 0.25
N ARG A 180 2.72 6.42 -0.99
CA ARG A 180 2.38 7.34 -2.08
C ARG A 180 0.88 7.31 -2.41
N LEU A 181 0.25 6.13 -2.39
CA LEU A 181 -1.20 5.98 -2.58
C LEU A 181 -1.98 6.73 -1.49
N LEU A 182 -1.54 6.65 -0.22
CA LEU A 182 -2.14 7.36 0.91
C LEU A 182 -1.99 8.89 0.84
N GLU A 183 -0.92 9.36 0.22
CA GLU A 183 -0.74 10.77 -0.08
C GLU A 183 -1.63 11.21 -1.25
N ALA A 184 -1.68 10.39 -2.29
CA ALA A 184 -2.46 10.68 -3.50
C ALA A 184 -3.98 10.73 -3.24
N VAL A 185 -4.50 9.89 -2.34
CA VAL A 185 -5.94 9.88 -2.03
C VAL A 185 -6.43 11.17 -1.35
N GLN A 186 -5.51 11.97 -0.81
CA GLN A 186 -5.82 13.27 -0.21
C GLN A 186 -5.94 14.41 -1.24
N LEU A 187 -5.55 14.18 -2.50
CA LEU A 187 -5.46 15.24 -3.51
C LEU A 187 -6.82 15.61 -4.15
N PRO A 188 -7.73 14.66 -4.44
CA PRO A 188 -9.05 14.99 -4.95
C PRO A 188 -9.89 15.77 -3.94
N SER A 189 -10.77 16.65 -4.43
CA SER A 189 -11.72 17.35 -3.57
C SER A 189 -12.86 16.46 -3.06
N ALA A 190 -13.20 15.40 -3.81
CA ALA A 190 -14.06 14.31 -3.39
C ALA A 190 -13.74 13.07 -4.23
N VAL A 191 -13.71 11.90 -3.63
CA VAL A 191 -13.29 10.68 -4.30
C VAL A 191 -14.14 9.48 -3.94
N ALA A 192 -14.53 8.72 -4.96
CA ALA A 192 -15.00 7.35 -4.80
C ALA A 192 -14.07 6.41 -5.55
N VAL A 193 -13.61 5.37 -4.88
CA VAL A 193 -12.91 4.26 -5.52
C VAL A 193 -13.79 3.04 -5.41
N VAL A 194 -14.24 2.55 -6.57
CA VAL A 194 -15.27 1.52 -6.71
C VAL A 194 -14.66 0.26 -7.31
N HIS A 195 -14.91 -0.88 -6.68
CA HIS A 195 -14.50 -2.15 -7.27
C HIS A 195 -15.50 -2.61 -8.32
N CYS A 196 -15.05 -2.79 -9.56
CA CYS A 196 -15.82 -3.41 -10.64
C CYS A 196 -15.38 -4.85 -10.86
N ARG A 197 -16.28 -5.68 -11.44
CA ARG A 197 -15.93 -7.07 -11.78
C ARG A 197 -15.20 -7.10 -13.11
N ALA A 198 -14.05 -7.79 -13.15
CA ALA A 198 -13.33 -8.05 -14.39
C ALA A 198 -14.16 -8.91 -15.37
N HIS A 199 -13.97 -8.68 -16.66
CA HIS A 199 -14.42 -9.54 -17.76
C HIS A 199 -15.91 -9.93 -17.77
N GLN A 200 -16.81 -9.01 -17.43
CA GLN A 200 -18.25 -9.26 -17.59
C GLN A 200 -18.67 -9.21 -19.06
N LYS A 201 -19.67 -10.00 -19.42
CA LYS A 201 -20.22 -10.05 -20.80
C LYS A 201 -21.33 -9.02 -21.04
N GLU A 202 -21.67 -8.21 -20.04
CA GLU A 202 -22.73 -7.23 -20.14
C GLU A 202 -22.26 -5.99 -20.92
N ASP A 203 -23.15 -5.48 -21.76
CA ASP A 203 -22.93 -4.31 -22.63
C ASP A 203 -23.07 -2.98 -21.86
N GLN A 204 -22.51 -2.94 -20.64
CA GLN A 204 -22.53 -1.76 -19.79
C GLN A 204 -21.25 -0.92 -20.02
N ASP A 205 -21.37 0.38 -19.90
CA ASP A 205 -20.27 1.31 -20.12
C ASP A 205 -19.08 1.05 -19.18
N VAL A 206 -19.35 0.63 -17.94
CA VAL A 206 -18.31 0.21 -16.96
C VAL A 206 -17.49 -0.96 -17.48
N THR A 207 -18.17 -1.97 -18.08
CA THR A 207 -17.49 -3.17 -18.60
C THR A 207 -16.63 -2.84 -19.83
N LYS A 208 -17.14 -1.98 -20.73
CA LYS A 208 -16.39 -1.52 -21.92
C LYS A 208 -15.15 -0.72 -21.52
N SER A 209 -15.31 0.18 -20.56
CA SER A 209 -14.23 1.03 -20.07
C SER A 209 -13.17 0.23 -19.33
N ASN A 210 -13.56 -0.73 -18.49
CA ASN A 210 -12.62 -1.62 -17.83
C ASN A 210 -11.84 -2.48 -18.83
N ALA A 211 -12.52 -3.04 -19.84
CA ALA A 211 -11.85 -3.79 -20.92
C ALA A 211 -10.92 -2.90 -21.76
N ARG A 212 -11.20 -1.60 -21.84
CA ARG A 212 -10.29 -0.63 -22.46
C ARG A 212 -9.07 -0.40 -21.59
N ALA A 213 -9.22 -0.18 -20.27
CA ALA A 213 -8.11 -0.03 -19.33
C ALA A 213 -7.16 -1.23 -19.41
N ASP A 214 -7.68 -2.45 -19.39
CA ASP A 214 -6.91 -3.69 -19.54
C ASP A 214 -6.10 -3.72 -20.84
N ARG A 215 -6.73 -3.36 -21.98
CA ARG A 215 -6.02 -3.32 -23.27
C ARG A 215 -4.91 -2.27 -23.29
N GLU A 216 -5.17 -1.07 -22.79
CA GLU A 216 -4.18 0.01 -22.78
C GLU A 216 -3.04 -0.30 -21.82
N ALA A 217 -3.31 -0.88 -20.64
CA ALA A 217 -2.28 -1.34 -19.70
C ALA A 217 -1.38 -2.42 -20.30
N LYS A 218 -1.98 -3.40 -21.02
CA LYS A 218 -1.22 -4.43 -21.76
C LYS A 218 -0.40 -3.83 -22.89
N ARG A 219 -0.94 -2.87 -23.63
CA ARG A 219 -0.21 -2.15 -24.68
C ARG A 219 0.97 -1.40 -24.08
N ALA A 220 0.75 -0.65 -22.99
CA ALA A 220 1.81 0.07 -22.30
C ALA A 220 2.92 -0.87 -21.78
N ALA A 221 2.56 -2.05 -21.28
CA ALA A 221 3.54 -3.06 -20.85
C ALA A 221 4.44 -3.58 -22.00
N THR A 222 4.00 -3.52 -23.23
CA THR A 222 4.81 -3.93 -24.40
C THR A 222 5.73 -2.85 -24.92
N LEU A 223 5.49 -1.58 -24.56
CA LEU A 223 6.36 -0.46 -24.94
C LEU A 223 7.68 -0.55 -24.16
N LYS A 224 8.76 -0.13 -24.78
CA LYS A 224 10.03 0.01 -24.07
C LYS A 224 9.91 1.12 -23.03
N SER A 225 10.35 0.85 -21.82
CA SER A 225 10.40 1.87 -20.77
C SER A 225 11.33 3.02 -21.21
N PRO A 226 10.96 4.29 -20.98
CA PRO A 226 11.86 5.43 -21.20
C PRO A 226 13.22 5.28 -20.49
N THR A 227 13.24 4.53 -19.38
CA THR A 227 14.47 4.21 -18.64
C THR A 227 15.38 3.26 -19.42
N GLU A 228 14.85 2.37 -20.26
CA GLU A 228 15.66 1.48 -21.10
C GLU A 228 16.29 2.22 -22.29
N GLU A 229 15.60 3.20 -22.86
CA GLU A 229 16.18 4.06 -23.90
C GLU A 229 17.28 4.95 -23.36
N ASN A 230 17.11 5.50 -22.15
CA ASN A 230 18.15 6.29 -21.49
C ASN A 230 19.31 5.42 -20.99
N ALA A 231 19.07 4.17 -20.56
CA ALA A 231 20.13 3.26 -20.14
C ALA A 231 21.06 2.87 -21.30
N GLN A 232 20.56 2.82 -22.54
CA GLN A 232 21.41 2.64 -23.72
C GLN A 232 22.22 3.89 -24.08
N MET A 233 21.77 5.07 -23.67
CA MET A 233 22.49 6.34 -23.89
C MET A 233 23.49 6.70 -22.79
N HIS A 234 23.36 6.09 -21.60
CA HIS A 234 24.24 6.35 -20.45
C HIS A 234 25.20 5.21 -20.09
N ALA A 235 25.46 4.28 -21.00
CA ALA A 235 26.47 3.25 -20.82
C ALA A 235 27.93 3.80 -21.12
N LEU A 236 28.19 5.04 -20.77
CA LEU A 236 29.52 5.57 -20.55
C LEU A 236 29.69 5.77 -19.03
N ILE A 237 29.61 4.69 -18.29
CA ILE A 237 30.19 4.65 -16.94
C ILE A 237 31.69 4.52 -17.21
N PRO A 238 32.52 5.49 -16.83
CA PRO A 238 33.99 5.35 -16.92
C PRO A 238 34.37 4.04 -16.23
N SER A 239 35.29 3.29 -16.83
CA SER A 239 35.78 2.09 -16.15
C SER A 239 36.33 2.51 -14.78
N VAL A 240 36.24 1.62 -13.79
CA VAL A 240 36.68 1.91 -12.41
C VAL A 240 38.11 2.43 -12.35
N GLY A 241 38.92 2.16 -13.41
CA GLY A 241 40.27 2.70 -13.58
C GLY A 241 40.34 4.16 -14.03
N GLU A 242 39.25 4.78 -14.48
CA GLU A 242 39.20 6.19 -14.91
C GLU A 242 38.63 7.12 -13.83
N LEU A 243 38.12 6.56 -12.72
CA LEU A 243 37.73 7.36 -11.57
C LEU A 243 38.99 7.87 -10.89
N ALA A 244 39.18 9.18 -10.89
CA ALA A 244 40.26 9.81 -10.12
C ALA A 244 40.17 9.31 -8.67
N ALA A 245 41.33 8.97 -8.10
CA ALA A 245 41.39 8.54 -6.69
C ALA A 245 40.67 9.58 -5.82
N PRO A 246 39.85 9.16 -4.86
CA PRO A 246 39.07 10.07 -4.04
C PRO A 246 40.00 11.04 -3.32
N GLN A 247 39.77 12.35 -3.54
CA GLN A 247 40.57 13.39 -2.87
C GLN A 247 39.87 13.68 -1.52
N TYR A 248 40.47 13.20 -0.44
CA TYR A 248 40.04 13.49 0.90
C TYR A 248 40.49 14.88 1.35
N SER A 249 39.55 15.64 1.91
CA SER A 249 39.87 16.92 2.53
C SER A 249 40.71 16.72 3.80
N HIS A 250 41.35 17.80 4.28
CA HIS A 250 42.11 17.76 5.54
C HIS A 250 41.20 17.31 6.72
N ASP A 251 39.94 17.70 6.72
CA ASP A 251 39.00 17.35 7.75
C ASP A 251 38.61 15.87 7.70
N ASP A 252 38.49 15.30 6.49
CA ASP A 252 38.20 13.87 6.30
C ASP A 252 39.36 13.01 6.82
N ARG A 253 40.60 13.42 6.60
CA ARG A 253 41.79 12.72 7.13
C ARG A 253 41.89 12.81 8.64
N ASN A 254 41.62 13.98 9.22
CA ASN A 254 41.58 14.14 10.67
C ASN A 254 40.48 13.30 11.32
N LEU A 255 39.33 13.14 10.65
CA LEU A 255 38.27 12.31 11.12
C LEU A 255 38.65 10.81 11.05
N ALA A 256 39.29 10.39 9.96
CA ALA A 256 39.78 9.03 9.78
C ALA A 256 40.82 8.65 10.85
N ASP A 257 41.76 9.54 11.14
CA ASP A 257 42.78 9.35 12.20
C ASP A 257 42.12 9.23 13.58
N ARG A 258 41.13 10.05 13.88
CA ARG A 258 40.39 9.99 15.16
C ARG A 258 39.59 8.70 15.30
N LEU A 259 39.12 8.11 14.20
CA LEU A 259 38.36 6.86 14.16
C LEU A 259 39.26 5.62 13.99
N GLY A 260 40.58 5.79 13.89
CA GLY A 260 41.55 4.70 13.73
C GLY A 260 41.43 3.97 12.39
N LEU A 261 40.88 4.65 11.36
CA LEU A 261 40.75 4.11 10.02
C LEU A 261 42.07 4.37 9.24
N ARG A 262 42.64 3.32 8.68
CA ARG A 262 43.82 3.44 7.82
C ARG A 262 43.37 3.53 6.35
N GLU A 263 44.01 4.43 5.56
CA GLU A 263 43.93 4.38 4.09
C GLU A 263 44.37 2.98 3.64
N LYS A 264 43.54 2.32 2.83
CA LYS A 264 43.97 1.15 2.09
C LYS A 264 44.77 1.67 0.87
N GLU A 265 46.02 1.29 0.82
CA GLU A 265 46.86 1.39 -0.40
C GLU A 265 46.24 0.66 -1.59
#